data_ecb47afca16d61ff6a293693330c7678
#
_entry.id   ecb47afca16d61ff6a293693330c7678
#
_cell.length_a   1.000
_cell.length_b   1.000
_cell.length_c   1.000
_cell.angle_alpha   90.00
_cell.angle_beta   90.00
_cell.angle_gamma   90.00
#
_symmetry.space_group_name_H-M   'P 1'
#
loop_
_entity.id
_entity.type
_entity.pdbx_description
1 polymer ?
#
loop_
_entity_poly.entity_id
_entity_poly.type
_entity_poly.pdbx_seq_one_letter_code
_entity_poly.pdbx_strand_id
1 'polypeptide(L)'
;MPTMTKRPARTRLLPADRRAQLVACAVACFADHGIARATQAQVAERAGVSVSAVYSYFRTRADLVTAVLDAVAAAIVAMVEEADVPAAPLRSALSTLAHHTADMAVEQPDTVRVWLDWSTGVRADVWPRYLLLQGQLQAHVRAILAREAPASPALNSAARLFVGGAHTLALMRFEQVSAAELALFIDQMVGGTLAALRPDSSGMPLPVP
;
A
#
# COMPACT_ATOMS: atom_id res chain seq x y z
N MET A 1 52.26 2.73 19.93
CA MET A 1 51.39 1.53 19.98
C MET A 1 50.01 1.92 19.55
N PRO A 2 49.50 1.54 18.38
CA PRO A 2 48.11 1.87 18.00
C PRO A 2 47.15 0.90 18.68
N THR A 3 46.19 1.45 19.40
CA THR A 3 45.07 0.73 20.05
C THR A 3 44.16 0.11 19.00
N MET A 4 44.17 -1.22 18.93
CA MET A 4 43.21 -1.99 18.13
C MET A 4 41.79 -1.78 18.67
N THR A 5 40.98 -1.01 17.98
CA THR A 5 39.56 -0.87 18.25
C THR A 5 38.86 -2.19 17.94
N LYS A 6 38.40 -2.88 18.98
CA LYS A 6 37.67 -4.15 18.91
C LYS A 6 36.37 -3.92 18.15
N ARG A 7 36.24 -4.48 16.95
CA ARG A 7 35.02 -4.47 16.12
C ARG A 7 33.89 -5.08 16.92
N PRO A 8 32.72 -4.41 17.09
CA PRO A 8 31.63 -4.97 17.88
C PRO A 8 31.19 -6.32 17.30
N ALA A 9 30.99 -7.30 18.18
CA ALA A 9 30.56 -8.64 17.82
C ALA A 9 29.19 -8.54 17.11
N ARG A 10 29.10 -9.01 15.86
CA ARG A 10 27.84 -9.10 15.11
C ARG A 10 26.93 -10.08 15.83
N THR A 11 25.89 -9.59 16.50
CA THR A 11 24.86 -10.44 17.10
C THR A 11 24.23 -11.30 15.98
N ARG A 12 24.28 -12.62 16.15
CA ARG A 12 23.70 -13.56 15.18
C ARG A 12 22.19 -13.50 15.31
N LEU A 13 21.50 -12.87 14.37
CA LEU A 13 20.05 -12.82 14.32
C LEU A 13 19.46 -14.24 14.14
N LEU A 14 18.31 -14.48 14.71
CA LEU A 14 17.52 -15.69 14.45
C LEU A 14 17.15 -15.74 12.95
N PRO A 15 16.92 -16.93 12.37
CA PRO A 15 16.59 -17.06 10.95
C PRO A 15 15.37 -16.24 10.54
N ALA A 16 14.32 -16.18 11.37
CA ALA A 16 13.11 -15.40 11.11
C ALA A 16 13.43 -13.89 11.09
N ASP A 17 14.19 -13.37 12.07
CA ASP A 17 14.58 -11.97 12.15
C ASP A 17 15.47 -11.57 10.97
N ARG A 18 16.37 -12.48 10.56
CA ARG A 18 17.21 -12.27 9.38
C ARG A 18 16.37 -12.18 8.11
N ARG A 19 15.36 -13.06 7.96
CA ARG A 19 14.44 -13.01 6.82
C ARG A 19 13.67 -11.68 6.80
N ALA A 20 13.13 -11.24 7.93
CA ALA A 20 12.44 -9.97 8.05
C ALA A 20 13.34 -8.78 7.69
N GLN A 21 14.59 -8.76 8.19
CA GLN A 21 15.58 -7.75 7.82
C GLN A 21 15.84 -7.72 6.31
N LEU A 22 16.00 -8.88 5.68
CA LEU A 22 16.23 -8.98 4.24
C LEU A 22 15.02 -8.49 3.43
N VAL A 23 13.79 -8.78 3.88
CA VAL A 23 12.57 -8.26 3.24
C VAL A 23 12.50 -6.74 3.38
N ALA A 24 12.78 -6.16 4.55
CA ALA A 24 12.80 -4.71 4.73
C ALA A 24 13.85 -4.03 3.81
N CYS A 25 15.07 -4.59 3.73
CA CYS A 25 16.10 -4.11 2.78
C CYS A 25 15.63 -4.25 1.32
N ALA A 26 14.90 -5.33 1.00
CA ALA A 26 14.38 -5.56 -0.34
C ALA A 26 13.28 -4.55 -0.70
N VAL A 27 12.35 -4.23 0.21
CA VAL A 27 11.33 -3.18 0.00
C VAL A 27 12.02 -1.86 -0.38
N ALA A 28 13.04 -1.44 0.39
CA ALA A 28 13.78 -0.22 0.09
C ALA A 28 14.52 -0.29 -1.28
N CYS A 29 15.14 -1.43 -1.62
CA CYS A 29 15.75 -1.60 -2.94
C CYS A 29 14.72 -1.52 -4.08
N PHE A 30 13.54 -2.09 -3.87
CA PHE A 30 12.46 -2.07 -4.86
C PHE A 30 11.87 -0.65 -5.01
N ALA A 31 11.78 0.11 -3.91
CA ALA A 31 11.37 1.51 -3.95
C ALA A 31 12.35 2.38 -4.77
N ASP A 32 13.67 2.12 -4.66
CA ASP A 32 14.70 2.88 -5.37
C ASP A 32 14.84 2.49 -6.85
N HIS A 33 14.71 1.20 -7.17
CA HIS A 33 15.04 0.66 -8.49
C HIS A 33 13.82 0.19 -9.31
N GLY A 34 12.66 0.09 -8.68
CA GLY A 34 11.44 -0.48 -9.25
C GLY A 34 11.41 -2.01 -9.22
N ILE A 35 10.19 -2.56 -9.22
CA ILE A 35 9.94 -4.01 -9.16
C ILE A 35 10.63 -4.76 -10.33
N ALA A 36 10.72 -4.15 -11.50
CA ALA A 36 11.33 -4.78 -12.67
C ALA A 36 12.84 -4.94 -12.58
N ARG A 37 13.55 -4.03 -11.91
CA ARG A 37 15.02 -3.90 -11.98
C ARG A 37 15.77 -4.26 -10.70
N ALA A 38 15.11 -4.23 -9.55
CA ALA A 38 15.74 -4.58 -8.28
C ALA A 38 16.31 -6.01 -8.29
N THR A 39 17.50 -6.19 -7.71
CA THR A 39 18.27 -7.43 -7.74
C THR A 39 18.63 -7.92 -6.33
N GLN A 40 18.85 -9.23 -6.20
CA GLN A 40 19.32 -9.84 -4.95
C GLN A 40 20.71 -9.33 -4.52
N ALA A 41 21.56 -8.92 -5.47
CA ALA A 41 22.86 -8.32 -5.17
C ALA A 41 22.72 -6.96 -4.47
N GLN A 42 21.83 -6.09 -4.94
CA GLN A 42 21.53 -4.81 -4.29
C GLN A 42 20.95 -4.99 -2.89
N VAL A 43 20.07 -6.00 -2.71
CA VAL A 43 19.54 -6.35 -1.37
C VAL A 43 20.66 -6.83 -0.45
N ALA A 44 21.59 -7.66 -0.93
CA ALA A 44 22.73 -8.14 -0.16
C ALA A 44 23.64 -6.98 0.29
N GLU A 45 23.94 -6.07 -0.63
CA GLU A 45 24.71 -4.85 -0.35
C GLU A 45 24.05 -4.00 0.73
N ARG A 46 22.77 -3.66 0.57
CA ARG A 46 22.00 -2.86 1.54
C ARG A 46 21.90 -3.53 2.91
N ALA A 47 21.74 -4.86 2.94
CA ALA A 47 21.65 -5.62 4.19
C ALA A 47 23.01 -5.87 4.85
N GLY A 48 24.12 -5.57 4.17
CA GLY A 48 25.48 -5.82 4.63
C GLY A 48 25.79 -7.32 4.79
N VAL A 49 25.26 -8.16 3.88
CA VAL A 49 25.48 -9.61 3.86
C VAL A 49 26.04 -10.07 2.51
N SER A 50 26.46 -11.33 2.40
CA SER A 50 26.85 -11.90 1.12
C SER A 50 25.64 -12.17 0.23
N VAL A 51 25.82 -12.13 -1.09
CA VAL A 51 24.78 -12.49 -2.07
C VAL A 51 24.29 -13.92 -1.84
N SER A 52 25.19 -14.85 -1.50
CA SER A 52 24.83 -16.23 -1.16
C SER A 52 23.92 -16.33 0.08
N ALA A 53 24.07 -15.41 1.04
CA ALA A 53 23.17 -15.34 2.19
C ALA A 53 21.74 -14.95 1.77
N VAL A 54 21.58 -14.02 0.82
CA VAL A 54 20.26 -13.67 0.28
C VAL A 54 19.64 -14.86 -0.48
N TYR A 55 20.44 -15.55 -1.31
CA TYR A 55 19.99 -16.75 -2.04
C TYR A 55 19.57 -17.90 -1.11
N SER A 56 20.10 -18.00 0.11
CA SER A 56 19.65 -19.01 1.08
C SER A 56 18.23 -18.80 1.59
N TYR A 57 17.72 -17.55 1.54
CA TYR A 57 16.35 -17.19 1.92
C TYR A 57 15.41 -17.05 0.71
N PHE A 58 15.92 -16.56 -0.41
CA PHE A 58 15.16 -16.32 -1.65
C PHE A 58 15.95 -16.94 -2.81
N ARG A 59 15.58 -18.17 -3.18
CA ARG A 59 16.33 -18.98 -4.17
C ARG A 59 16.30 -18.37 -5.56
N THR A 60 15.20 -17.72 -5.89
CA THR A 60 14.99 -17.06 -7.17
C THR A 60 14.65 -15.58 -6.99
N ARG A 61 14.78 -14.81 -8.06
CA ARG A 61 14.27 -13.44 -8.06
C ARG A 61 12.76 -13.39 -7.85
N ALA A 62 12.02 -14.36 -8.38
CA ALA A 62 10.57 -14.46 -8.21
C ALA A 62 10.19 -14.66 -6.73
N ASP A 63 10.96 -15.47 -5.96
CA ASP A 63 10.74 -15.62 -4.52
C ASP A 63 10.93 -14.30 -3.78
N LEU A 64 11.96 -13.51 -4.15
CA LEU A 64 12.22 -12.20 -3.57
C LEU A 64 11.11 -11.21 -3.91
N VAL A 65 10.68 -11.13 -5.18
CA VAL A 65 9.55 -10.29 -5.62
C VAL A 65 8.29 -10.65 -4.83
N THR A 66 7.97 -11.94 -4.74
CA THR A 66 6.83 -12.44 -3.97
C THR A 66 6.88 -11.96 -2.52
N ALA A 67 8.02 -12.14 -1.85
CA ALA A 67 8.17 -11.74 -0.45
C ALA A 67 8.03 -10.22 -0.23
N VAL A 68 8.52 -9.41 -1.17
CA VAL A 68 8.37 -7.95 -1.13
C VAL A 68 6.91 -7.55 -1.31
N LEU A 69 6.23 -8.09 -2.33
CA LEU A 69 4.83 -7.76 -2.60
C LEU A 69 3.89 -8.24 -1.48
N ASP A 70 4.16 -9.40 -0.88
CA ASP A 70 3.41 -9.89 0.28
C ASP A 70 3.61 -8.97 1.51
N ALA A 71 4.83 -8.48 1.75
CA ALA A 71 5.10 -7.54 2.84
C ALA A 71 4.43 -6.19 2.63
N VAL A 72 4.46 -5.65 1.40
CA VAL A 72 3.79 -4.40 1.04
C VAL A 72 2.27 -4.55 1.17
N ALA A 73 1.70 -5.64 0.67
CA ALA A 73 0.26 -5.91 0.81
C ALA A 73 -0.15 -6.02 2.28
N ALA A 74 0.61 -6.76 3.09
CA ALA A 74 0.34 -6.91 4.52
C ALA A 74 0.37 -5.56 5.26
N ALA A 75 1.34 -4.69 4.96
CA ALA A 75 1.43 -3.36 5.58
C ALA A 75 0.24 -2.47 5.21
N ILE A 76 -0.20 -2.48 3.95
CA ILE A 76 -1.36 -1.70 3.51
C ILE A 76 -2.66 -2.22 4.13
N VAL A 77 -2.84 -3.55 4.17
CA VAL A 77 -4.04 -4.15 4.79
C VAL A 77 -4.06 -3.85 6.29
N ALA A 78 -2.94 -3.97 6.99
CA ALA A 78 -2.84 -3.65 8.42
C ALA A 78 -3.22 -2.18 8.67
N MET A 79 -2.73 -1.22 7.87
CA MET A 79 -3.10 0.19 7.98
C MET A 79 -4.61 0.40 7.80
N VAL A 80 -5.23 -0.28 6.84
CA VAL A 80 -6.68 -0.19 6.59
C VAL A 80 -7.48 -0.77 7.76
N GLU A 81 -7.03 -1.89 8.33
CA GLU A 81 -7.67 -2.53 9.48
C GLU A 81 -7.55 -1.66 10.76
N GLU A 82 -6.38 -1.05 10.99
CA GLU A 82 -6.14 -0.15 12.13
C GLU A 82 -6.95 1.15 12.03
N ALA A 83 -7.15 1.66 10.81
CA ALA A 83 -7.94 2.87 10.57
C ALA A 83 -9.45 2.65 10.72
N ASP A 84 -9.92 1.41 10.68
CA ASP A 84 -11.35 1.09 10.75
C ASP A 84 -11.88 1.08 12.19
N VAL A 85 -12.65 2.10 12.55
CA VAL A 85 -13.36 2.20 13.83
C VAL A 85 -14.83 1.85 13.61
N PRO A 86 -15.30 0.63 13.98
CA PRO A 86 -16.65 0.14 13.64
C PRO A 86 -17.79 1.02 14.13
N ALA A 87 -17.63 1.71 15.26
CA ALA A 87 -18.66 2.58 15.86
C ALA A 87 -18.62 4.03 15.34
N ALA A 88 -17.65 4.40 14.49
CA ALA A 88 -17.54 5.74 13.97
C ALA A 88 -18.62 6.03 12.91
N PRO A 89 -19.16 7.27 12.83
CA PRO A 89 -19.99 7.69 11.72
C PRO A 89 -19.27 7.46 10.39
N LEU A 90 -20.00 7.06 9.35
CA LEU A 90 -19.44 6.65 8.05
C LEU A 90 -18.47 7.68 7.46
N ARG A 91 -18.85 8.97 7.44
CA ARG A 91 -17.96 10.06 6.97
C ARG A 91 -16.66 10.09 7.76
N SER A 92 -16.73 9.96 9.08
CA SER A 92 -15.54 9.98 9.94
C SER A 92 -14.65 8.77 9.69
N ALA A 93 -15.20 7.57 9.56
CA ALA A 93 -14.46 6.35 9.25
C ALA A 93 -13.69 6.48 7.91
N LEU A 94 -14.36 6.96 6.85
CA LEU A 94 -13.71 7.18 5.55
C LEU A 94 -12.65 8.28 5.62
N SER A 95 -12.90 9.38 6.36
CA SER A 95 -11.92 10.45 6.53
C SER A 95 -10.69 9.96 7.28
N THR A 96 -10.86 9.18 8.35
CA THR A 96 -9.76 8.57 9.10
C THR A 96 -8.92 7.66 8.18
N LEU A 97 -9.56 6.78 7.42
CA LEU A 97 -8.88 5.91 6.47
C LEU A 97 -8.10 6.69 5.40
N ALA A 98 -8.65 7.80 4.90
CA ALA A 98 -7.97 8.68 3.95
C ALA A 98 -6.73 9.35 4.57
N HIS A 99 -6.82 9.83 5.82
CA HIS A 99 -5.66 10.41 6.52
C HIS A 99 -4.57 9.37 6.77
N HIS A 100 -4.93 8.17 7.27
CA HIS A 100 -3.95 7.07 7.46
C HIS A 100 -3.25 6.68 6.15
N THR A 101 -3.98 6.70 5.02
CA THR A 101 -3.37 6.46 3.70
C THR A 101 -2.35 7.55 3.35
N ALA A 102 -2.67 8.82 3.61
CA ALA A 102 -1.74 9.92 3.37
C ALA A 102 -0.54 9.88 4.32
N ASP A 103 -0.75 9.54 5.59
CA ASP A 103 0.30 9.47 6.61
C ASP A 103 1.25 8.30 6.33
N MET A 104 0.75 7.15 5.87
CA MET A 104 1.57 6.02 5.47
C MET A 104 2.61 6.39 4.38
N ALA A 105 2.28 7.31 3.48
CA ALA A 105 3.23 7.78 2.47
C ALA A 105 4.41 8.57 3.07
N VAL A 106 4.25 9.12 4.27
CA VAL A 106 5.32 9.81 5.02
C VAL A 106 6.06 8.84 5.94
N GLU A 107 5.35 7.99 6.64
CA GLU A 107 5.90 7.07 7.65
C GLU A 107 6.59 5.87 7.01
N GLN A 108 6.05 5.37 5.88
CA GLN A 108 6.54 4.20 5.17
C GLN A 108 6.70 4.47 3.66
N PRO A 109 7.51 5.48 3.26
CA PRO A 109 7.57 5.94 1.88
C PRO A 109 8.00 4.84 0.89
N ASP A 110 8.88 3.94 1.30
CA ASP A 110 9.36 2.85 0.44
C ASP A 110 8.23 1.84 0.15
N THR A 111 7.42 1.50 1.16
CA THR A 111 6.24 0.64 1.00
C THR A 111 5.26 1.23 0.00
N VAL A 112 4.97 2.53 0.13
CA VAL A 112 4.03 3.23 -0.76
C VAL A 112 4.58 3.39 -2.18
N ARG A 113 5.89 3.66 -2.35
CA ARG A 113 6.52 3.69 -3.69
C ARG A 113 6.42 2.34 -4.41
N VAL A 114 6.68 1.23 -3.70
CA VAL A 114 6.51 -0.12 -4.27
C VAL A 114 5.05 -0.38 -4.63
N TRP A 115 4.11 0.01 -3.79
CA TRP A 115 2.67 -0.11 -4.09
C TRP A 115 2.27 0.66 -5.35
N LEU A 116 2.71 1.91 -5.49
CA LEU A 116 2.44 2.74 -6.68
C LEU A 116 3.07 2.14 -7.95
N ASP A 117 4.34 1.69 -7.90
CA ASP A 117 4.98 0.99 -9.04
C ASP A 117 4.22 -0.30 -9.40
N TRP A 118 3.75 -1.04 -8.40
CA TRP A 118 2.96 -2.25 -8.59
C TRP A 118 1.61 -1.95 -9.26
N SER A 119 0.96 -0.86 -8.87
CA SER A 119 -0.36 -0.46 -9.36
C SER A 119 -0.38 -0.07 -10.84
N THR A 120 0.75 0.42 -11.37
CA THR A 120 0.89 0.85 -12.77
C THR A 120 1.47 -0.23 -13.68
N GLY A 121 2.05 -1.28 -13.08
CA GLY A 121 2.74 -2.34 -13.79
C GLY A 121 1.81 -3.51 -14.16
N VAL A 122 1.00 -3.39 -15.23
CA VAL A 122 0.19 -4.50 -15.76
C VAL A 122 1.10 -5.56 -16.39
N ARG A 123 1.78 -6.35 -15.55
CA ARG A 123 2.68 -7.43 -15.95
C ARG A 123 2.13 -8.77 -15.49
N ALA A 124 2.23 -9.78 -16.35
CA ALA A 124 1.64 -11.09 -16.12
C ALA A 124 2.13 -11.80 -14.84
N ASP A 125 3.36 -11.50 -14.41
CA ASP A 125 4.00 -12.11 -13.23
C ASP A 125 3.53 -11.52 -11.88
N VAL A 126 3.18 -10.23 -11.83
CA VAL A 126 2.82 -9.52 -10.60
C VAL A 126 1.37 -9.03 -10.55
N TRP A 127 0.72 -8.89 -11.72
CA TRP A 127 -0.62 -8.33 -11.83
C TRP A 127 -1.71 -9.15 -11.09
N PRO A 128 -1.74 -10.49 -11.14
CA PRO A 128 -2.73 -11.26 -10.39
C PRO A 128 -2.68 -11.00 -8.88
N ARG A 129 -1.48 -10.81 -8.31
CA ARG A 129 -1.31 -10.46 -6.88
C ARG A 129 -1.81 -9.05 -6.56
N TYR A 130 -1.57 -8.10 -7.48
CA TYR A 130 -2.12 -6.75 -7.34
C TYR A 130 -3.65 -6.76 -7.32
N LEU A 131 -4.29 -7.53 -8.19
CA LEU A 131 -5.75 -7.67 -8.20
C LEU A 131 -6.30 -8.28 -6.91
N LEU A 132 -5.58 -9.20 -6.27
CA LEU A 132 -5.95 -9.74 -4.96
C LEU A 132 -5.93 -8.65 -3.88
N LEU A 133 -4.86 -7.86 -3.80
CA LEU A 133 -4.77 -6.72 -2.87
C LEU A 133 -5.90 -5.71 -3.15
N GLN A 134 -6.11 -5.33 -4.40
CA GLN A 134 -7.19 -4.42 -4.79
C GLN A 134 -8.56 -4.95 -4.38
N GLY A 135 -8.80 -6.24 -4.56
CA GLY A 135 -10.04 -6.90 -4.14
C GLY A 135 -10.26 -6.84 -2.62
N GLN A 136 -9.20 -7.05 -1.83
CA GLN A 136 -9.23 -6.93 -0.38
C GLN A 136 -9.54 -5.50 0.08
N LEU A 137 -8.86 -4.50 -0.47
CA LEU A 137 -9.09 -3.08 -0.15
C LEU A 137 -10.51 -2.64 -0.50
N GLN A 138 -10.98 -3.00 -1.71
CA GLN A 138 -12.35 -2.70 -2.13
C GLN A 138 -13.38 -3.41 -1.25
N ALA A 139 -13.15 -4.65 -0.85
CA ALA A 139 -14.04 -5.38 0.04
C ALA A 139 -14.12 -4.72 1.43
N HIS A 140 -12.99 -4.25 1.97
CA HIS A 140 -12.94 -3.55 3.24
C HIS A 140 -13.71 -2.22 3.19
N VAL A 141 -13.43 -1.37 2.20
CA VAL A 141 -14.14 -0.10 2.01
C VAL A 141 -15.64 -0.35 1.79
N ARG A 142 -16.01 -1.36 0.99
CA ARG A 142 -17.40 -1.76 0.79
C ARG A 142 -18.09 -2.16 2.10
N ALA A 143 -17.40 -2.88 2.99
CA ALA A 143 -17.92 -3.25 4.29
C ALA A 143 -18.19 -2.01 5.17
N ILE A 144 -17.30 -1.02 5.15
CA ILE A 144 -17.51 0.27 5.82
C ILE A 144 -18.75 0.98 5.25
N LEU A 145 -18.84 1.10 3.93
CA LEU A 145 -19.97 1.76 3.25
C LEU A 145 -21.31 1.07 3.50
N ALA A 146 -21.30 -0.27 3.60
CA ALA A 146 -22.51 -1.06 3.83
C ALA A 146 -23.13 -0.86 5.24
N ARG A 147 -22.41 -0.24 6.18
CA ARG A 147 -22.94 0.06 7.52
C ARG A 147 -24.15 0.98 7.48
N GLU A 148 -24.17 1.92 6.52
CA GLU A 148 -25.29 2.87 6.37
C GLU A 148 -26.12 2.65 5.10
N ALA A 149 -25.59 1.95 4.09
CA ALA A 149 -26.24 1.72 2.80
C ALA A 149 -26.14 0.26 2.32
N PRO A 150 -26.57 -0.76 3.11
CA PRO A 150 -26.28 -2.17 2.82
C PRO A 150 -26.91 -2.67 1.50
N ALA A 151 -28.00 -2.08 1.05
CA ALA A 151 -28.72 -2.46 -0.18
C ALA A 151 -28.36 -1.60 -1.40
N SER A 152 -27.42 -0.66 -1.28
CA SER A 152 -27.05 0.21 -2.41
C SER A 152 -26.39 -0.57 -3.54
N PRO A 153 -26.91 -0.52 -4.78
CA PRO A 153 -26.26 -1.13 -5.95
C PRO A 153 -24.91 -0.46 -6.29
N ALA A 154 -24.67 0.74 -5.78
CA ALA A 154 -23.45 1.53 -6.02
C ALA A 154 -22.28 1.19 -5.10
N LEU A 155 -22.43 0.28 -4.12
CA LEU A 155 -21.37 -0.06 -3.15
C LEU A 155 -20.04 -0.39 -3.81
N ASN A 156 -20.05 -1.19 -4.87
CA ASN A 156 -18.82 -1.59 -5.55
C ASN A 156 -18.16 -0.42 -6.28
N SER A 157 -18.92 0.45 -6.94
CA SER A 157 -18.38 1.63 -7.64
C SER A 157 -17.89 2.68 -6.66
N ALA A 158 -18.61 2.93 -5.57
CA ALA A 158 -18.19 3.84 -4.51
C ALA A 158 -16.91 3.37 -3.82
N ALA A 159 -16.78 2.07 -3.53
CA ALA A 159 -15.54 1.50 -3.00
C ALA A 159 -14.36 1.66 -3.97
N ARG A 160 -14.57 1.45 -5.27
CA ARG A 160 -13.53 1.68 -6.29
C ARG A 160 -13.13 3.16 -6.37
N LEU A 161 -14.09 4.08 -6.30
CA LEU A 161 -13.84 5.52 -6.30
C LEU A 161 -12.94 5.91 -5.11
N PHE A 162 -13.28 5.43 -3.91
CA PHE A 162 -12.48 5.68 -2.71
C PHE A 162 -11.06 5.10 -2.83
N VAL A 163 -10.91 3.83 -3.20
CA VAL A 163 -9.60 3.18 -3.35
C VAL A 163 -8.78 3.85 -4.47
N GLY A 164 -9.41 4.32 -5.55
CA GLY A 164 -8.73 5.13 -6.58
C GLY A 164 -8.24 6.47 -6.04
N GLY A 165 -9.04 7.15 -5.21
CA GLY A 165 -8.64 8.37 -4.53
C GLY A 165 -7.46 8.17 -3.55
N ALA A 166 -7.36 6.99 -2.91
CA ALA A 166 -6.25 6.64 -2.05
C ALA A 166 -4.89 6.64 -2.78
N HIS A 167 -4.84 6.19 -4.05
CA HIS A 167 -3.64 6.32 -4.88
C HIS A 167 -3.27 7.77 -5.14
N THR A 168 -4.26 8.61 -5.41
CA THR A 168 -4.04 10.05 -5.62
C THR A 168 -3.52 10.71 -4.34
N LEU A 169 -4.06 10.38 -3.16
CA LEU A 169 -3.54 10.87 -1.87
C LEU A 169 -2.06 10.52 -1.67
N ALA A 170 -1.68 9.28 -1.97
CA ALA A 170 -0.30 8.84 -1.89
C ALA A 170 0.61 9.64 -2.84
N LEU A 171 0.19 9.89 -4.09
CA LEU A 171 0.91 10.73 -5.04
C LEU A 171 1.04 12.17 -4.56
N MET A 172 -0.04 12.79 -4.07
CA MET A 172 -0.03 14.16 -3.55
C MET A 172 0.99 14.36 -2.42
N ARG A 173 1.22 13.33 -1.59
CA ARG A 173 2.27 13.38 -0.55
C ARG A 173 3.67 13.41 -1.15
N PHE A 174 3.93 12.68 -2.23
CA PHE A 174 5.21 12.75 -2.95
C PHE A 174 5.38 14.03 -3.78
N GLU A 175 4.28 14.61 -4.24
CA GLU A 175 4.25 15.93 -4.88
C GLU A 175 4.45 17.09 -3.88
N GLN A 176 4.40 16.80 -2.57
CA GLN A 176 4.57 17.77 -1.50
C GLN A 176 3.53 18.91 -1.54
N VAL A 177 2.30 18.59 -1.93
CA VAL A 177 1.19 19.56 -1.92
C VAL A 177 0.96 20.12 -0.52
N SER A 178 0.34 21.28 -0.41
CA SER A 178 0.05 21.90 0.87
C SER A 178 -0.92 21.06 1.72
N ALA A 179 -0.84 21.19 3.05
CA ALA A 179 -1.77 20.51 3.95
C ALA A 179 -3.24 20.93 3.69
N ALA A 180 -3.47 22.16 3.29
CA ALA A 180 -4.81 22.64 2.94
C ALA A 180 -5.36 21.97 1.68
N GLU A 181 -4.55 21.79 0.67
CA GLU A 181 -4.92 21.11 -0.58
C GLU A 181 -5.19 19.64 -0.35
N LEU A 182 -4.34 18.97 0.46
CA LEU A 182 -4.55 17.58 0.85
C LEU A 182 -5.88 17.40 1.61
N ALA A 183 -6.16 18.26 2.59
CA ALA A 183 -7.39 18.23 3.37
C ALA A 183 -8.63 18.46 2.49
N LEU A 184 -8.56 19.40 1.55
CA LEU A 184 -9.63 19.65 0.57
C LEU A 184 -9.88 18.41 -0.30
N PHE A 185 -8.83 17.77 -0.81
CA PHE A 185 -8.97 16.55 -1.61
C PHE A 185 -9.60 15.40 -0.80
N ILE A 186 -9.19 15.23 0.46
CA ILE A 186 -9.80 14.22 1.35
C ILE A 186 -11.29 14.48 1.52
N ASP A 187 -11.71 15.71 1.80
CA ASP A 187 -13.13 16.04 1.97
C ASP A 187 -13.93 15.80 0.68
N GLN A 188 -13.39 16.19 -0.48
CA GLN A 188 -14.01 15.97 -1.77
C GLN A 188 -14.11 14.48 -2.12
N MET A 189 -13.05 13.70 -1.88
CA MET A 189 -13.03 12.25 -2.10
C MET A 189 -14.07 11.54 -1.23
N VAL A 190 -14.12 11.86 0.06
CA VAL A 190 -15.11 11.30 0.99
C VAL A 190 -16.52 11.74 0.61
N GLY A 191 -16.71 13.04 0.32
CA GLY A 191 -18.00 13.58 -0.11
C GLY A 191 -18.51 12.94 -1.39
N GLY A 192 -17.66 12.80 -2.40
CA GLY A 192 -17.98 12.14 -3.68
C GLY A 192 -18.32 10.67 -3.51
N THR A 193 -17.56 9.95 -2.65
CA THR A 193 -17.84 8.54 -2.34
C THR A 193 -19.21 8.37 -1.69
N LEU A 194 -19.55 9.21 -0.73
CA LEU A 194 -20.85 9.19 -0.06
C LEU A 194 -22.01 9.61 -0.99
N ALA A 195 -21.78 10.59 -1.87
CA ALA A 195 -22.77 10.99 -2.87
C ALA A 195 -23.08 9.84 -3.85
N ALA A 196 -22.07 9.08 -4.24
CA ALA A 196 -22.23 7.92 -5.12
C ALA A 196 -23.10 6.79 -4.52
N LEU A 197 -23.31 6.75 -3.20
CA LEU A 197 -24.17 5.76 -2.55
C LEU A 197 -25.67 6.11 -2.65
N ARG A 198 -25.99 7.38 -2.94
CA ARG A 198 -27.39 7.81 -3.03
C ARG A 198 -27.99 7.26 -4.32
N PRO A 199 -29.18 6.64 -4.29
CA PRO A 199 -29.84 6.28 -5.52
C PRO A 199 -30.10 7.57 -6.32
N ASP A 200 -29.77 7.54 -7.60
CA ASP A 200 -30.07 8.64 -8.51
C ASP A 200 -31.56 8.97 -8.44
N SER A 201 -31.88 10.15 -7.89
CA SER A 201 -33.21 10.70 -7.92
C SER A 201 -33.60 11.17 -9.34
N SER A 202 -32.70 11.05 -10.28
CA SER A 202 -32.81 11.45 -11.68
C SER A 202 -32.91 10.20 -12.55
N GLY A 203 -34.07 9.56 -12.54
CA GLY A 203 -34.42 8.53 -13.53
C GLY A 203 -34.62 9.12 -14.93
N MET A 204 -33.57 9.71 -15.51
CA MET A 204 -33.56 10.08 -16.91
C MET A 204 -32.71 9.04 -17.66
N PRO A 205 -33.33 8.15 -18.47
CA PRO A 205 -32.58 7.27 -19.32
C PRO A 205 -31.76 8.13 -20.30
N LEU A 206 -30.45 7.86 -20.37
CA LEU A 206 -29.61 8.45 -21.41
C LEU A 206 -30.22 8.09 -22.77
N PRO A 207 -30.36 9.04 -23.71
CA PRO A 207 -30.81 8.71 -25.06
C PRO A 207 -29.79 7.75 -25.67
N VAL A 208 -30.27 6.57 -26.05
CA VAL A 208 -29.50 5.60 -26.81
C VAL A 208 -29.36 6.16 -28.22
N PRO A 209 -28.15 6.20 -28.83
CA PRO A 209 -27.93 6.68 -30.19
C PRO A 209 -28.57 5.78 -31.23
#